data_b48bc88ed55b325ec1ee668a585d6848
#
_entry.id   b48bc88ed55b325ec1ee668a585d6848
#
_cell.length_a   1.000
_cell.length_b   1.000
_cell.length_c   1.000
_cell.angle_alpha   90.00
_cell.angle_beta   90.00
_cell.angle_gamma   90.00
#
_symmetry.space_group_name_H-M   'P 1'
#
loop_
_entity.id
_entity.type
_entity.pdbx_description
1 polymer ?
#
loop_
_entity_poly.entity_id
_entity_poly.type
_entity_poly.pdbx_seq_one_letter_code
_entity_poly.pdbx_strand_id
1 'polypeptide(L)'
;FFEPQAYPELGQRNAVGDDGYLFHQKTGKLASVRFPDYRTAYTGIDSPNIRVFREQVELFRTLLMTAPPSKEQAANIDYMLAAGELFTLIVYAQLILENARIYGTDADVLEQIFIFLVQDFSAQALQMVLAQDNSAAQEEIYNKMIKKPVKDPEGFQRVWQTVYGLNGQYVMNE
;
A
#
# COMPACT_ATOMS: atom_id res chain seq x y z
N PHE A 1 12.04 -16.77 -12.49
CA PHE A 1 12.64 -16.34 -12.69
C PHE A 1 13.95 -16.08 -13.48
N PHE A 2 15.01 -15.76 -12.83
CA PHE A 2 16.26 -15.42 -13.49
C PHE A 2 17.14 -16.66 -13.54
N GLU A 3 17.67 -16.94 -14.71
CA GLU A 3 18.68 -18.00 -14.80
C GLU A 3 19.91 -17.59 -13.99
N PRO A 4 20.44 -18.47 -13.14
CA PRO A 4 21.61 -18.11 -12.30
C PRO A 4 22.82 -17.59 -13.10
N GLN A 5 22.95 -18.03 -14.34
CA GLN A 5 24.02 -17.58 -15.25
C GLN A 5 23.84 -16.13 -15.73
N ALA A 6 22.62 -15.58 -15.69
CA ALA A 6 22.38 -14.19 -16.08
C ALA A 6 22.89 -13.18 -15.03
N TYR A 7 23.16 -13.66 -13.81
CA TYR A 7 23.62 -12.84 -12.69
C TYR A 7 24.74 -13.54 -11.93
N PRO A 8 25.88 -13.86 -12.59
CA PRO A 8 26.97 -14.59 -11.95
C PRO A 8 27.55 -13.87 -10.73
N GLU A 9 27.48 -12.55 -10.72
CA GLU A 9 28.00 -11.71 -9.63
C GLU A 9 27.07 -11.68 -8.40
N LEU A 10 25.78 -11.95 -8.57
CA LEU A 10 24.82 -12.06 -7.46
C LEU A 10 25.03 -13.32 -6.64
N GLY A 11 25.59 -14.38 -7.25
CA GLY A 11 25.97 -15.62 -6.57
C GLY A 11 27.36 -15.55 -5.93
N GLN A 12 28.19 -14.64 -6.37
CA GLN A 12 29.52 -14.38 -5.80
C GLN A 12 29.41 -13.25 -4.78
N ARG A 13 28.80 -13.49 -3.64
CA ARG A 13 29.19 -12.71 -2.49
C ARG A 13 30.67 -12.96 -2.26
N ASN A 14 31.49 -11.99 -2.65
CA ASN A 14 32.85 -11.95 -2.17
C ASN A 14 32.80 -12.17 -0.68
N ALA A 15 33.62 -13.08 -0.19
CA ALA A 15 33.64 -13.56 1.18
C ALA A 15 34.02 -12.49 2.25
N VAL A 16 33.95 -11.24 1.92
CA VAL A 16 33.89 -10.17 2.89
C VAL A 16 32.43 -10.10 3.35
N GLY A 17 32.03 -11.15 4.04
CA GLY A 17 30.77 -11.24 4.71
C GLY A 17 30.69 -10.27 5.86
N ASP A 18 30.68 -9.00 5.58
CA ASP A 18 30.15 -8.04 6.51
C ASP A 18 28.65 -7.91 6.24
N ASP A 19 27.87 -8.78 6.86
CA ASP A 19 26.43 -8.60 6.97
C ASP A 19 26.08 -7.33 7.77
N GLY A 20 27.07 -6.59 8.22
CA GLY A 20 26.95 -5.28 8.85
C GLY A 20 26.15 -4.29 8.02
N TYR A 21 26.11 -4.46 6.68
CA TYR A 21 25.21 -3.67 5.83
C TYR A 21 23.73 -3.84 6.20
N LEU A 22 23.29 -5.05 6.49
CA LEU A 22 21.91 -5.32 6.90
C LEU A 22 21.62 -4.81 8.31
N PHE A 23 22.60 -4.87 9.22
CA PHE A 23 22.44 -4.49 10.62
C PHE A 23 22.88 -3.06 10.93
N HIS A 24 23.63 -2.42 10.04
CA HIS A 24 24.12 -1.05 10.19
C HIS A 24 23.49 -0.08 9.21
N GLN A 25 22.28 -0.37 8.73
CA GLN A 25 21.51 0.60 7.98
C GLN A 25 21.22 1.79 8.90
N LYS A 26 22.07 2.78 8.80
CA LYS A 26 21.84 4.06 9.48
C LYS A 26 20.62 4.69 8.84
N THR A 27 19.52 4.75 9.57
CA THR A 27 18.28 5.44 9.19
C THR A 27 18.53 6.86 8.67
N GLY A 28 19.65 7.47 8.97
CA GLY A 28 20.08 8.76 8.46
C GLY A 28 20.22 8.84 6.92
N LYS A 29 20.47 7.73 6.23
CA LYS A 29 20.47 7.71 4.75
C LYS A 29 19.05 7.72 4.17
N LEU A 30 18.10 7.09 4.82
CA LEU A 30 16.68 7.12 4.43
C LEU A 30 16.05 8.49 4.66
N ALA A 31 16.49 9.25 5.66
CA ALA A 31 16.01 10.60 5.91
C ALA A 31 16.33 11.59 4.79
N SER A 32 17.28 11.29 3.91
CA SER A 32 17.62 12.10 2.72
C SER A 32 16.78 11.76 1.49
N VAL A 33 16.09 10.62 1.48
CA VAL A 33 15.23 10.19 0.38
C VAL A 33 13.94 11.02 0.42
N ARG A 34 13.71 11.79 -0.63
CA ARG A 34 12.47 12.53 -0.80
C ARG A 34 11.57 11.76 -1.75
N PHE A 35 10.45 11.27 -1.25
CA PHE A 35 9.41 10.71 -2.08
C PHE A 35 8.61 11.84 -2.75
N PRO A 36 8.15 11.65 -4.00
CA PRO A 36 7.18 12.54 -4.62
C PRO A 36 5.93 12.65 -3.74
N ASP A 37 5.22 13.78 -3.84
CA ASP A 37 3.93 13.92 -3.17
C ASP A 37 2.96 12.87 -3.74
N TYR A 38 2.51 11.94 -2.90
CA TYR A 38 1.58 10.87 -3.30
C TYR A 38 0.33 11.39 -3.99
N ARG A 39 -0.10 12.64 -3.69
CA ARG A 39 -1.28 13.26 -4.29
C ARG A 39 -1.16 13.42 -5.79
N THR A 40 0.05 13.56 -6.32
CA THR A 40 0.28 13.65 -7.76
C THR A 40 -0.17 12.40 -8.50
N ALA A 41 -0.08 11.23 -7.86
CA ALA A 41 -0.54 9.96 -8.42
C ALA A 41 -2.06 9.91 -8.64
N TYR A 42 -2.83 10.67 -7.87
CA TYR A 42 -4.29 10.73 -7.97
C TYR A 42 -4.80 11.77 -8.99
N THR A 43 -3.92 12.59 -9.56
CA THR A 43 -4.33 13.65 -10.48
C THR A 43 -4.91 13.07 -11.77
N GLY A 44 -6.11 13.52 -12.14
CA GLY A 44 -6.78 13.08 -13.38
C GLY A 44 -7.43 11.70 -13.32
N ILE A 45 -7.39 11.03 -12.15
CA ILE A 45 -8.10 9.77 -11.93
C ILE A 45 -9.21 10.05 -10.91
N ASP A 46 -10.46 9.88 -11.31
CA ASP A 46 -11.62 10.11 -10.46
C ASP A 46 -12.56 8.91 -10.54
N SER A 47 -12.47 8.03 -9.55
CA SER A 47 -13.39 6.92 -9.36
C SER A 47 -13.86 6.85 -7.91
N PRO A 48 -15.03 6.23 -7.64
CA PRO A 48 -15.59 6.20 -6.30
C PRO A 48 -14.66 5.62 -5.22
N ASN A 49 -14.05 4.46 -5.49
CA ASN A 49 -13.20 3.80 -4.50
C ASN A 49 -11.82 4.45 -4.37
N ILE A 50 -11.29 5.04 -5.43
CA ILE A 50 -10.07 5.85 -5.36
C ILE A 50 -10.31 7.10 -4.47
N ARG A 51 -11.48 7.74 -4.55
CA ARG A 51 -11.83 8.85 -3.65
C ARG A 51 -11.93 8.40 -2.20
N VAL A 52 -12.62 7.29 -1.94
CA VAL A 52 -12.74 6.73 -0.58
C VAL A 52 -11.37 6.41 0.00
N PHE A 53 -10.50 5.76 -0.78
CA PHE A 53 -9.15 5.45 -0.33
C PHE A 53 -8.32 6.71 -0.06
N ARG A 54 -8.40 7.71 -0.93
CA ARG A 54 -7.71 9.00 -0.71
C ARG A 54 -8.17 9.70 0.58
N GLU A 55 -9.46 9.62 0.92
CA GLU A 55 -9.94 10.13 2.21
C GLU A 55 -9.33 9.36 3.40
N GLN A 56 -9.19 8.04 3.30
CA GLN A 56 -8.52 7.23 4.33
C GLN A 56 -7.05 7.66 4.49
N VAL A 57 -6.35 7.89 3.39
CA VAL A 57 -4.95 8.38 3.40
C VAL A 57 -4.83 9.75 4.09
N GLU A 58 -5.74 10.69 3.79
CA GLU A 58 -5.72 12.01 4.42
C GLU A 58 -6.05 11.93 5.93
N LEU A 59 -6.91 10.99 6.34
CA LEU A 59 -7.17 10.74 7.75
C LEU A 59 -5.93 10.17 8.46
N PHE A 60 -5.23 9.23 7.82
CA PHE A 60 -3.97 8.71 8.37
C PHE A 60 -2.89 9.80 8.48
N ARG A 61 -2.77 10.66 7.47
CA ARG A 61 -1.90 11.83 7.54
C ARG A 61 -2.29 12.75 8.70
N THR A 62 -3.59 13.01 8.89
CA THR A 62 -4.11 13.82 9.99
C THR A 62 -3.73 13.19 11.33
N LEU A 63 -3.89 11.87 11.49
CA LEU A 63 -3.45 11.13 12.67
C LEU A 63 -1.99 11.41 13.02
N LEU A 64 -1.09 11.24 12.05
CA LEU A 64 0.35 11.42 12.27
C LEU A 64 0.71 12.88 12.64
N MET A 65 -0.07 13.86 12.19
CA MET A 65 0.17 15.27 12.46
C MET A 65 -0.45 15.77 13.77
N THR A 66 -1.62 15.24 14.16
CA THR A 66 -2.41 15.80 15.28
C THR A 66 -2.47 14.90 16.49
N ALA A 67 -2.33 13.59 16.30
CA ALA A 67 -2.40 12.58 17.35
C ALA A 67 -1.36 11.46 17.11
N PRO A 68 -0.05 11.81 17.02
CA PRO A 68 0.99 10.83 16.73
C PRO A 68 1.07 9.78 17.81
N PRO A 69 1.70 8.61 17.52
CA PRO A 69 1.91 7.56 18.51
C PRO A 69 2.60 8.06 19.77
N SER A 70 2.15 7.60 20.94
CA SER A 70 2.85 7.82 22.20
C SER A 70 4.18 7.07 22.21
N LYS A 71 5.02 7.32 23.22
CA LYS A 71 6.28 6.58 23.38
C LYS A 71 6.02 5.09 23.64
N GLU A 72 4.98 4.78 24.38
CA GLU A 72 4.54 3.42 24.70
C GLU A 72 4.04 2.72 23.44
N GLN A 73 3.21 3.36 22.64
CA GLN A 73 2.73 2.85 21.35
C GLN A 73 3.88 2.67 20.36
N ALA A 74 4.82 3.60 20.29
CA ALA A 74 6.01 3.49 19.44
C ALA A 74 6.97 2.35 19.86
N ALA A 75 6.91 1.92 21.11
CA ALA A 75 7.65 0.77 21.61
C ALA A 75 6.88 -0.56 21.44
N ASN A 76 5.58 -0.50 21.15
CA ASN A 76 4.75 -1.67 20.92
C ASN A 76 4.87 -2.13 19.48
N ILE A 77 5.40 -3.34 19.29
CA ILE A 77 5.68 -3.88 17.95
C ILE A 77 4.40 -4.11 17.14
N ASP A 78 3.32 -4.56 17.78
CA ASP A 78 2.06 -4.85 17.10
C ASP A 78 1.40 -3.55 16.61
N TYR A 79 1.45 -2.50 17.42
CA TYR A 79 1.00 -1.17 17.03
C TYR A 79 1.79 -0.63 15.83
N MET A 80 3.12 -0.74 15.89
CA MET A 80 4.00 -0.26 14.83
C MET A 80 3.84 -1.07 13.53
N LEU A 81 3.59 -2.37 13.63
CA LEU A 81 3.27 -3.18 12.45
C LEU A 81 1.96 -2.75 11.79
N ALA A 82 0.88 -2.56 12.58
CA ALA A 82 -0.39 -2.10 12.03
C ALA A 82 -0.28 -0.71 11.39
N ALA A 83 0.46 0.22 12.00
CA ALA A 83 0.74 1.52 11.41
C ALA A 83 1.60 1.41 10.12
N GLY A 84 2.57 0.49 10.10
CA GLY A 84 3.40 0.18 8.95
C GLY A 84 2.60 -0.38 7.79
N GLU A 85 1.63 -1.24 8.05
CA GLU A 85 0.71 -1.77 7.03
C GLU A 85 -0.14 -0.66 6.39
N LEU A 86 -0.69 0.26 7.19
CA LEU A 86 -1.41 1.44 6.65
C LEU A 86 -0.51 2.27 5.72
N PHE A 87 0.74 2.49 6.13
CA PHE A 87 1.70 3.22 5.31
C PHE A 87 2.06 2.47 4.02
N THR A 88 2.23 1.15 4.11
CA THR A 88 2.51 0.28 2.96
C THR A 88 1.40 0.35 1.92
N LEU A 89 0.13 0.31 2.34
CA LEU A 89 -1.03 0.43 1.45
C LEU A 89 -1.03 1.78 0.69
N ILE A 90 -0.60 2.87 1.34
CA ILE A 90 -0.50 4.19 0.71
C ILE A 90 0.54 4.18 -0.42
N VAL A 91 1.73 3.66 -0.14
CA VAL A 91 2.80 3.56 -1.14
C VAL A 91 2.40 2.62 -2.27
N TYR A 92 1.78 1.49 -1.93
CA TYR A 92 1.32 0.51 -2.91
C TYR A 92 0.26 1.11 -3.85
N ALA A 93 -0.71 1.83 -3.30
CA ALA A 93 -1.73 2.53 -4.10
C ALA A 93 -1.11 3.57 -5.04
N GLN A 94 -0.12 4.34 -4.56
CA GLN A 94 0.62 5.29 -5.40
C GLN A 94 1.27 4.58 -6.59
N LEU A 95 2.02 3.50 -6.33
CA LEU A 95 2.69 2.74 -7.39
C LEU A 95 1.71 2.12 -8.39
N ILE A 96 0.55 1.63 -7.93
CA ILE A 96 -0.52 1.12 -8.81
C ILE A 96 -1.00 2.22 -9.77
N LEU A 97 -1.28 3.42 -9.25
CA LEU A 97 -1.76 4.54 -10.08
C LEU A 97 -0.70 5.04 -11.06
N GLU A 98 0.57 5.08 -10.66
CA GLU A 98 1.69 5.44 -11.53
C GLU A 98 1.87 4.40 -12.65
N ASN A 99 1.86 3.12 -12.32
CA ASN A 99 1.89 2.04 -13.31
C ASN A 99 0.68 2.07 -14.25
N ALA A 100 -0.50 2.34 -13.72
CA ALA A 100 -1.71 2.42 -14.54
C ALA A 100 -1.62 3.48 -15.63
N ARG A 101 -0.97 4.60 -15.35
CA ARG A 101 -0.71 5.65 -16.36
C ARG A 101 0.27 5.20 -17.43
N ILE A 102 1.30 4.45 -17.03
CA ILE A 102 2.34 3.96 -17.95
C ILE A 102 1.75 2.92 -18.91
N TYR A 103 0.95 2.01 -18.39
CA TYR A 103 0.44 0.86 -19.15
C TYR A 103 -0.99 1.06 -19.69
N GLY A 104 -1.64 2.17 -19.37
CA GLY A 104 -3.02 2.42 -19.81
C GLY A 104 -4.01 1.42 -19.18
N THR A 105 -3.83 1.10 -17.89
CA THR A 105 -4.70 0.15 -17.20
C THR A 105 -6.14 0.63 -17.22
N ASP A 106 -7.06 -0.28 -17.52
CA ASP A 106 -8.48 -0.03 -17.59
C ASP A 106 -9.04 0.52 -16.27
N ALA A 107 -9.96 1.47 -16.36
CA ALA A 107 -10.54 2.14 -15.19
C ALA A 107 -11.36 1.18 -14.31
N ASP A 108 -12.05 0.21 -14.91
CA ASP A 108 -12.81 -0.80 -14.14
C ASP A 108 -11.85 -1.70 -13.33
N VAL A 109 -10.68 -2.04 -13.90
CA VAL A 109 -9.64 -2.81 -13.18
C VAL A 109 -9.12 -2.02 -11.99
N LEU A 110 -8.84 -0.73 -12.17
CA LEU A 110 -8.41 0.14 -11.08
C LEU A 110 -9.47 0.24 -9.98
N GLU A 111 -10.73 0.44 -10.36
CA GLU A 111 -11.84 0.51 -9.41
C GLU A 111 -11.93 -0.77 -8.56
N GLN A 112 -11.80 -1.96 -9.19
CA GLN A 112 -11.80 -3.24 -8.46
C GLN A 112 -10.59 -3.36 -7.52
N ILE A 113 -9.40 -2.94 -7.93
CA ILE A 113 -8.21 -2.93 -7.07
C ILE A 113 -8.45 -2.05 -5.84
N PHE A 114 -9.03 -0.85 -6.03
CA PHE A 114 -9.28 0.06 -4.94
C PHE A 114 -10.41 -0.38 -4.00
N ILE A 115 -11.34 -1.25 -4.43
CA ILE A 115 -12.27 -1.95 -3.54
C ILE A 115 -11.49 -2.72 -2.45
N PHE A 116 -10.48 -3.50 -2.86
CA PHE A 116 -9.64 -4.24 -1.93
C PHE A 116 -8.80 -3.32 -1.04
N LEU A 117 -8.17 -2.30 -1.61
CA LEU A 117 -7.36 -1.35 -0.83
C LEU A 117 -8.17 -0.63 0.24
N VAL A 118 -9.42 -0.23 -0.04
CA VAL A 118 -10.33 0.36 0.96
C VAL A 118 -10.65 -0.63 2.07
N GLN A 119 -10.87 -1.90 1.74
CA GLN A 119 -11.15 -2.95 2.71
C GLN A 119 -9.94 -3.23 3.60
N ASP A 120 -8.77 -3.40 3.00
CA ASP A 120 -7.53 -3.70 3.71
C ASP A 120 -7.15 -2.54 4.64
N PHE A 121 -7.27 -1.30 4.16
CA PHE A 121 -7.03 -0.12 4.98
C PHE A 121 -7.99 -0.06 6.17
N SER A 122 -9.27 -0.36 5.94
CA SER A 122 -10.28 -0.40 7.00
C SER A 122 -10.02 -1.51 8.02
N ALA A 123 -9.53 -2.68 7.57
CA ALA A 123 -9.16 -3.77 8.45
C ALA A 123 -7.99 -3.39 9.37
N GLN A 124 -6.96 -2.75 8.82
CA GLN A 124 -5.83 -2.26 9.61
C GLN A 124 -6.25 -1.12 10.56
N ALA A 125 -7.10 -0.21 10.11
CA ALA A 125 -7.65 0.84 10.97
C ALA A 125 -8.46 0.26 12.15
N LEU A 126 -9.21 -0.84 11.92
CA LEU A 126 -9.92 -1.55 12.99
C LEU A 126 -8.95 -2.17 14.02
N GLN A 127 -7.82 -2.73 13.57
CA GLN A 127 -6.79 -3.22 14.48
C GLN A 127 -6.24 -2.09 15.37
N MET A 128 -6.05 -0.89 14.79
CA MET A 128 -5.62 0.27 15.56
C MET A 128 -6.69 0.71 16.59
N VAL A 129 -7.98 0.63 16.26
CA VAL A 129 -9.09 0.90 17.22
C VAL A 129 -9.04 -0.05 18.41
N LEU A 130 -8.72 -1.32 18.16
CA LEU A 130 -8.70 -2.36 19.18
C LEU A 130 -7.42 -2.35 20.04
N ALA A 131 -6.42 -1.56 19.66
CA ALA A 131 -5.22 -1.41 20.46
C ALA A 131 -5.55 -0.73 21.80
N GLN A 132 -4.91 -1.21 22.86
CA GLN A 132 -4.97 -0.56 24.16
C GLN A 132 -4.16 0.75 24.12
N ASP A 133 -4.44 1.66 25.01
CA ASP A 133 -3.72 2.92 25.17
C ASP A 133 -3.94 3.98 24.06
N ASN A 134 -5.01 3.87 23.30
CA ASN A 134 -5.40 4.93 22.36
C ASN A 134 -5.91 6.17 23.10
N SER A 135 -5.51 7.34 22.63
CA SER A 135 -6.17 8.58 23.05
C SER A 135 -7.53 8.74 22.36
N ALA A 136 -8.45 9.50 22.96
CA ALA A 136 -9.75 9.78 22.37
C ALA A 136 -9.64 10.39 20.96
N ALA A 137 -8.63 11.23 20.71
CA ALA A 137 -8.36 11.83 19.40
C ALA A 137 -7.93 10.77 18.37
N GLN A 138 -7.11 9.80 18.79
CA GLN A 138 -6.71 8.67 17.95
C GLN A 138 -7.91 7.79 17.60
N GLU A 139 -8.71 7.42 18.58
CA GLU A 139 -9.91 6.59 18.38
C GLU A 139 -10.90 7.24 17.41
N GLU A 140 -11.12 8.55 17.53
CA GLU A 140 -12.00 9.29 16.62
C GLU A 140 -11.49 9.19 15.17
N ILE A 141 -10.18 9.37 14.95
CA ILE A 141 -9.59 9.32 13.62
C ILE A 141 -9.62 7.87 13.06
N TYR A 142 -9.25 6.86 13.87
CA TYR A 142 -9.30 5.46 13.45
C TYR A 142 -10.70 5.04 13.03
N ASN A 143 -11.72 5.40 13.81
CA ASN A 143 -13.11 5.10 13.47
C ASN A 143 -13.53 5.74 12.13
N LYS A 144 -13.05 6.95 11.82
CA LYS A 144 -13.29 7.61 10.53
C LYS A 144 -12.56 6.93 9.35
N MET A 145 -11.43 6.28 9.62
CA MET A 145 -10.69 5.53 8.61
C MET A 145 -11.38 4.22 8.20
N ILE A 146 -12.27 3.68 9.04
CA ILE A 146 -13.03 2.46 8.74
C ILE A 146 -14.13 2.81 7.75
N LYS A 147 -13.92 2.47 6.49
CA LYS A 147 -14.85 2.76 5.40
C LYS A 147 -15.24 1.49 4.65
N LYS A 148 -16.44 1.51 4.08
CA LYS A 148 -16.88 0.46 3.17
C LYS A 148 -16.61 0.91 1.73
N PRO A 149 -16.12 0.02 0.87
CA PRO A 149 -16.01 0.35 -0.54
C PRO A 149 -17.39 0.53 -1.18
N VAL A 150 -17.43 1.34 -2.21
CA VAL A 150 -18.59 1.48 -3.09
C VAL A 150 -18.66 0.23 -3.98
N LYS A 151 -19.80 -0.45 -3.98
CA LYS A 151 -20.00 -1.64 -4.82
C LYS A 151 -20.16 -1.23 -6.28
N ASP A 152 -19.46 -1.93 -7.15
CA ASP A 152 -19.56 -1.78 -8.61
C ASP A 152 -19.67 -3.16 -9.28
N PRO A 153 -20.86 -3.77 -9.24
CA PRO A 153 -21.08 -5.09 -9.84
C PRO A 153 -20.97 -5.09 -11.35
N GLU A 154 -21.30 -3.99 -12.01
CA GLU A 154 -21.21 -3.87 -13.47
C GLU A 154 -19.74 -3.77 -13.92
N GLY A 155 -18.94 -2.95 -13.26
CA GLY A 155 -17.50 -2.88 -13.49
C GLY A 155 -16.80 -4.21 -13.22
N PHE A 156 -17.18 -4.89 -12.13
CA PHE A 156 -16.68 -6.24 -11.86
C PHE A 156 -17.01 -7.20 -13.01
N GLN A 157 -18.23 -7.17 -13.54
CA GLN A 157 -18.63 -8.04 -14.65
C GLN A 157 -17.83 -7.74 -15.92
N ARG A 158 -17.53 -6.47 -16.23
CA ARG A 158 -16.69 -6.11 -17.37
C ARG A 158 -15.26 -6.62 -17.20
N VAL A 159 -14.67 -6.44 -16.02
CA VAL A 159 -13.33 -6.97 -15.70
C VAL A 159 -13.31 -8.49 -15.82
N TRP A 160 -14.33 -9.17 -15.26
CA TRP A 160 -14.45 -10.62 -15.37
C TRP A 160 -14.47 -11.10 -16.82
N GLN A 161 -15.26 -10.46 -17.67
CA GLN A 161 -15.36 -10.80 -19.10
C GLN A 161 -14.02 -10.59 -19.81
N THR A 162 -13.31 -9.51 -19.51
CA THR A 162 -11.98 -9.23 -20.07
C THR A 162 -10.98 -10.32 -19.67
N VAL A 163 -10.91 -10.65 -18.39
CA VAL A 163 -9.99 -11.69 -17.88
C VAL A 163 -10.35 -13.06 -18.44
N TYR A 164 -11.64 -13.40 -18.49
CA TYR A 164 -12.09 -14.67 -19.06
C TYR A 164 -11.78 -14.77 -20.56
N GLY A 165 -11.85 -13.65 -21.28
CA GLY A 165 -11.48 -13.58 -22.71
C GLY A 165 -10.01 -13.86 -22.99
N LEU A 166 -9.14 -13.78 -21.97
CA LEU A 166 -7.72 -14.15 -22.06
C LEU A 166 -7.50 -15.67 -21.90
N ASN A 167 -8.54 -16.42 -21.60
CA ASN A 167 -8.42 -17.88 -21.45
C ASN A 167 -7.93 -18.52 -22.75
N GLY A 168 -6.86 -19.29 -22.67
CA GLY A 168 -6.24 -19.96 -23.82
C GLY A 168 -5.31 -19.07 -24.68
N GLN A 169 -5.14 -17.80 -24.34
CA GLN A 169 -4.18 -16.92 -25.03
C GLN A 169 -2.74 -17.12 -24.54
N TYR A 170 -2.58 -17.65 -23.35
CA TYR A 170 -1.27 -17.98 -22.79
C TYR A 170 -1.02 -19.46 -22.96
N VAL A 171 -0.26 -19.79 -23.99
CA VAL A 171 0.27 -21.16 -24.15
C VAL A 171 1.60 -21.19 -23.39
N MET A 172 1.66 -21.99 -22.34
CA MET A 172 2.94 -22.28 -21.70
C MET A 172 3.82 -23.02 -22.71
N ASN A 173 5.04 -22.54 -22.91
CA ASN A 173 6.01 -23.28 -23.70
C ASN A 173 6.27 -24.63 -23.01
N GLU A 174 6.08 -25.73 -23.76
CA GLU A 174 6.42 -27.09 -23.33
C GLU A 174 7.92 -27.22 -23.13
#